data_46b40d33ae04109b5addb41b41688193
#
_entry.id   46b40d33ae04109b5addb41b41688193
#
_cell.length_a   1.000
_cell.length_b   1.000
_cell.length_c   1.000
_cell.angle_alpha   90.00
_cell.angle_beta   90.00
_cell.angle_gamma   90.00
#
_symmetry.space_group_name_H-M   'P 1'
#
loop_
_entity.id
_entity.type
_entity.pdbx_description
1 polymer ?
#
loop_
_entity_poly.entity_id
_entity_poly.type
_entity_poly.pdbx_seq_one_letter_code
_entity_poly.pdbx_strand_id
1 'polypeptide(L)'
;MKRPGLFITLEGIDGTGKSTQYRRLLSYLKQLGYSVCATREPGGTRVGEQIRRILLDSSSKTMTALAELVLMYAARAQHLEEVVRPALDRGQVVMSDRFNDASMAYQGYGRKLGTKIVRALDRIVCGMTQPDLTLVLDLAPKVALKRAQGRELRRSSRRGRFEAESLKFHEHVRRGYLAIARQEPKRVKVVKADRPVDEVQSEIRKMVEEFLARHRR
;
A
#
# COMPACT_ATOMS: atom_id res chain seq x y z
N MET A 1 -7.22 23.61 -19.20
CA MET A 1 -7.53 22.84 -17.97
C MET A 1 -6.23 22.17 -17.49
N LYS A 2 -5.91 22.23 -16.18
CA LYS A 2 -4.80 21.44 -15.63
C LYS A 2 -5.16 19.96 -15.74
N ARG A 3 -4.19 19.11 -16.14
CA ARG A 3 -4.41 17.65 -16.16
C ARG A 3 -4.63 17.16 -14.74
N PRO A 4 -5.58 16.26 -14.49
CA PRO A 4 -5.74 15.65 -13.18
C PRO A 4 -4.48 14.90 -12.80
N GLY A 5 -4.14 14.90 -11.52
CA GLY A 5 -3.02 14.12 -10.99
C GLY A 5 -3.26 12.62 -11.17
N LEU A 6 -2.21 11.84 -11.01
CA LEU A 6 -2.26 10.37 -11.10
C LEU A 6 -1.96 9.76 -9.74
N PHE A 7 -2.68 8.71 -9.36
CA PHE A 7 -2.51 8.04 -8.08
C PHE A 7 -1.96 6.62 -8.25
N ILE A 8 -0.73 6.40 -7.78
CA ILE A 8 -0.02 5.12 -7.85
C ILE A 8 0.21 4.59 -6.44
N THR A 9 -0.10 3.32 -6.20
CA THR A 9 0.16 2.67 -4.90
C THR A 9 1.08 1.46 -5.04
N LEU A 10 1.91 1.22 -4.02
CA LEU A 10 2.70 0.01 -3.87
C LEU A 10 2.15 -0.83 -2.72
N GLU A 11 1.87 -2.09 -3.01
CA GLU A 11 1.21 -3.02 -2.10
C GLU A 11 2.00 -4.33 -1.96
N GLY A 12 1.59 -5.15 -1.02
CA GLY A 12 2.19 -6.44 -0.71
C GLY A 12 2.48 -6.61 0.79
N ILE A 13 2.73 -7.84 1.24
CA ILE A 13 3.04 -8.14 2.65
C ILE A 13 4.42 -7.58 3.05
N ASP A 14 4.70 -7.56 4.35
CA ASP A 14 6.00 -7.10 4.84
C ASP A 14 7.11 -8.09 4.41
N GLY A 15 8.30 -7.56 4.10
CA GLY A 15 9.41 -8.37 3.57
C GLY A 15 9.45 -8.54 2.05
N THR A 16 8.44 -8.09 1.29
CA THR A 16 8.43 -8.17 -0.18
C THR A 16 9.39 -7.20 -0.88
N GLY A 17 9.98 -6.25 -0.16
CA GLY A 17 10.89 -5.26 -0.74
C GLY A 17 10.24 -3.93 -1.11
N LYS A 18 8.97 -3.70 -0.73
CA LYS A 18 8.23 -2.45 -1.03
C LYS A 18 9.04 -1.18 -0.85
N SER A 19 9.59 -0.96 0.35
CA SER A 19 10.31 0.29 0.66
C SER A 19 11.54 0.54 -0.23
N THR A 20 12.17 -0.51 -0.74
CA THR A 20 13.30 -0.42 -1.68
C THR A 20 12.78 -0.01 -3.05
N GLN A 21 11.77 -0.72 -3.55
CA GLN A 21 11.17 -0.44 -4.86
C GLN A 21 10.48 0.93 -4.89
N TYR A 22 9.80 1.30 -3.79
CA TYR A 22 9.18 2.61 -3.62
C TYR A 22 10.20 3.75 -3.78
N ARG A 23 11.32 3.70 -3.03
CA ARG A 23 12.35 4.74 -3.13
C ARG A 23 12.97 4.83 -4.52
N ARG A 24 13.22 3.70 -5.18
CA ARG A 24 13.76 3.64 -6.54
C ARG A 24 12.78 4.19 -7.57
N LEU A 25 11.50 3.84 -7.46
CA LEU A 25 10.47 4.36 -8.35
C LEU A 25 10.25 5.87 -8.15
N LEU A 26 10.25 6.34 -6.89
CA LEU A 26 10.17 7.76 -6.57
C LEU A 26 11.31 8.56 -7.23
N SER A 27 12.55 8.07 -7.09
CA SER A 27 13.72 8.69 -7.72
C SER A 27 13.57 8.72 -9.24
N TYR A 28 13.12 7.62 -9.82
CA TYR A 28 12.92 7.50 -11.27
C TYR A 28 11.87 8.47 -11.80
N LEU A 29 10.70 8.56 -11.16
CA LEU A 29 9.65 9.50 -11.57
C LEU A 29 10.13 10.97 -11.51
N LYS A 30 10.90 11.32 -10.47
CA LYS A 30 11.51 12.66 -10.37
C LYS A 30 12.52 12.92 -11.48
N GLN A 31 13.35 11.94 -11.84
CA GLN A 31 14.29 12.05 -12.97
C GLN A 31 13.58 12.24 -14.30
N LEU A 32 12.38 11.69 -14.46
CA LEU A 32 11.51 11.93 -15.62
C LEU A 32 10.80 13.29 -15.61
N GLY A 33 11.05 14.13 -14.60
CA GLY A 33 10.47 15.47 -14.48
C GLY A 33 9.07 15.53 -13.89
N TYR A 34 8.56 14.43 -13.31
CA TYR A 34 7.25 14.46 -12.63
C TYR A 34 7.33 15.15 -11.27
N SER A 35 6.35 16.01 -11.00
CA SER A 35 6.09 16.48 -9.62
C SER A 35 5.42 15.35 -8.85
N VAL A 36 6.09 14.81 -7.83
CA VAL A 36 5.61 13.63 -7.08
C VAL A 36 5.35 13.99 -5.63
N CYS A 37 4.11 13.74 -5.18
CA CYS A 37 3.74 13.69 -3.77
C CYS A 37 3.96 12.28 -3.24
N ALA A 38 5.02 12.09 -2.44
CA ALA A 38 5.37 10.80 -1.85
C ALA A 38 4.77 10.67 -0.46
N THR A 39 3.99 9.62 -0.22
CA THR A 39 3.24 9.42 1.03
C THR A 39 3.10 7.95 1.40
N ARG A 40 2.41 7.64 2.49
CA ARG A 40 2.20 6.26 2.98
C ARG A 40 0.96 6.13 3.84
N GLU A 41 0.42 4.94 3.96
CA GLU A 41 -0.63 4.57 4.90
C GLU A 41 -0.29 3.35 5.79
N PRO A 42 -0.86 3.30 7.02
CA PRO A 42 -1.52 4.39 7.71
C PRO A 42 -0.52 5.49 8.07
N GLY A 43 -0.95 6.76 8.08
CA GLY A 43 -0.07 7.90 8.37
C GLY A 43 -0.20 9.03 7.36
N GLY A 44 0.91 9.74 7.09
CA GLY A 44 0.99 10.80 6.10
C GLY A 44 0.48 12.18 6.58
N THR A 45 -0.20 12.25 7.72
CA THR A 45 -0.67 13.49 8.37
C THR A 45 -0.39 13.44 9.87
N ARG A 46 -0.49 14.56 10.57
CA ARG A 46 -0.28 14.60 12.03
C ARG A 46 -1.23 13.63 12.75
N VAL A 47 -2.52 13.68 12.44
CA VAL A 47 -3.53 12.78 13.03
C VAL A 47 -3.30 11.34 12.59
N GLY A 48 -3.04 11.13 11.30
CA GLY A 48 -2.74 9.80 10.75
C GLY A 48 -1.54 9.13 11.42
N GLU A 49 -0.47 9.87 11.74
CA GLU A 49 0.70 9.33 12.44
C GLU A 49 0.40 8.99 13.92
N GLN A 50 -0.53 9.69 14.57
CA GLN A 50 -1.00 9.31 15.92
C GLN A 50 -1.78 7.99 15.86
N ILE A 51 -2.69 7.85 14.91
CA ILE A 51 -3.45 6.61 14.69
C ILE A 51 -2.50 5.47 14.30
N ARG A 52 -1.51 5.72 13.44
CA ARG A 52 -0.48 4.75 13.09
C ARG A 52 0.24 4.18 14.31
N ARG A 53 0.60 5.03 15.28
CA ARG A 53 1.24 4.56 16.51
C ARG A 53 0.36 3.56 17.25
N ILE A 54 -0.94 3.83 17.40
CA ILE A 54 -1.91 2.91 18.02
C ILE A 54 -2.00 1.60 17.23
N LEU A 55 -2.12 1.69 15.91
CA LEU A 55 -2.27 0.53 15.02
C LEU A 55 -1.05 -0.40 15.00
N LEU A 56 0.15 0.15 15.12
CA LEU A 56 1.40 -0.61 15.04
C LEU A 56 1.96 -1.02 16.41
N ASP A 57 1.40 -0.49 17.49
CA ASP A 57 1.85 -0.81 18.84
C ASP A 57 1.63 -2.30 19.16
N SER A 58 2.72 -2.99 19.45
CA SER A 58 2.72 -4.41 19.84
C SER A 58 1.99 -4.69 21.16
N SER A 59 1.78 -3.66 21.99
CA SER A 59 0.98 -3.75 23.23
C SER A 59 -0.54 -3.80 22.96
N SER A 60 -1.00 -3.30 21.81
CA SER A 60 -2.41 -3.28 21.40
C SER A 60 -2.95 -4.66 20.97
N LYS A 61 -2.63 -5.72 21.75
CA LYS A 61 -3.01 -7.11 21.43
C LYS A 61 -4.53 -7.37 21.48
N THR A 62 -5.24 -6.58 22.26
CA THR A 62 -6.70 -6.71 22.47
C THR A 62 -7.52 -5.95 21.43
N MET A 63 -6.87 -5.24 20.50
CA MET A 63 -7.58 -4.51 19.44
C MET A 63 -8.39 -5.47 18.57
N THR A 64 -9.72 -5.25 18.52
CA THR A 64 -10.61 -6.05 17.67
C THR A 64 -10.36 -5.77 16.19
N ALA A 65 -10.64 -6.72 15.32
CA ALA A 65 -10.48 -6.54 13.88
C ALA A 65 -11.29 -5.36 13.31
N LEU A 66 -12.49 -5.12 13.88
CA LEU A 66 -13.33 -3.99 13.48
C LEU A 66 -12.72 -2.66 13.90
N ALA A 67 -12.22 -2.55 15.15
CA ALA A 67 -11.54 -1.34 15.61
C ALA A 67 -10.29 -1.03 14.77
N GLU A 68 -9.50 -2.07 14.42
CA GLU A 68 -8.36 -1.96 13.51
C GLU A 68 -8.78 -1.38 12.15
N LEU A 69 -9.84 -1.92 11.55
CA LEU A 69 -10.36 -1.46 10.27
C LEU A 69 -10.84 0.00 10.32
N VAL A 70 -11.61 0.37 11.36
CA VAL A 70 -12.14 1.73 11.52
C VAL A 70 -11.01 2.74 11.71
N LEU A 71 -9.99 2.41 12.51
CA LEU A 71 -8.81 3.26 12.68
C LEU A 71 -8.01 3.42 11.38
N MET A 72 -7.88 2.38 10.55
CA MET A 72 -7.27 2.49 9.21
C MET A 72 -8.02 3.50 8.35
N TYR A 73 -9.35 3.45 8.35
CA TYR A 73 -10.16 4.38 7.55
C TYR A 73 -10.22 5.78 8.15
N ALA A 74 -10.14 5.95 9.48
CA ALA A 74 -10.03 7.26 10.12
C ALA A 74 -8.71 7.96 9.70
N ALA A 75 -7.59 7.25 9.74
CA ALA A 75 -6.31 7.77 9.27
C ALA A 75 -6.35 8.13 7.77
N ARG A 76 -7.00 7.30 6.96
CA ARG A 76 -7.16 7.51 5.51
C ARG A 76 -8.04 8.69 5.18
N ALA A 77 -9.14 8.91 5.91
CA ALA A 77 -9.99 10.09 5.72
C ALA A 77 -9.17 11.39 5.85
N GLN A 78 -8.40 11.52 6.92
CA GLN A 78 -7.53 12.67 7.13
C GLN A 78 -6.45 12.80 6.05
N HIS A 79 -5.85 11.66 5.65
CA HIS A 79 -4.80 11.62 4.63
C HIS A 79 -5.32 12.04 3.25
N LEU A 80 -6.54 11.62 2.89
CA LEU A 80 -7.17 12.02 1.64
C LEU A 80 -7.38 13.54 1.57
N GLU A 81 -7.93 14.14 2.64
CA GLU A 81 -8.25 15.59 2.67
C GLU A 81 -6.99 16.45 2.70
N GLU A 82 -6.00 16.10 3.52
CA GLU A 82 -4.82 16.97 3.71
C GLU A 82 -3.73 16.77 2.66
N VAL A 83 -3.62 15.56 2.07
CA VAL A 83 -2.45 15.21 1.24
C VAL A 83 -2.85 14.76 -0.16
N VAL A 84 -3.67 13.70 -0.26
CA VAL A 84 -3.87 13.02 -1.56
C VAL A 84 -4.66 13.90 -2.52
N ARG A 85 -5.87 14.34 -2.15
CA ARG A 85 -6.74 15.16 -3.01
C ARG A 85 -6.08 16.47 -3.41
N PRO A 86 -5.51 17.26 -2.47
CA PRO A 86 -4.81 18.49 -2.85
C PRO A 86 -3.62 18.26 -3.81
N ALA A 87 -2.91 17.14 -3.68
CA ALA A 87 -1.82 16.81 -4.60
C ALA A 87 -2.34 16.45 -6.00
N LEU A 88 -3.41 15.65 -6.07
CA LEU A 88 -4.07 15.30 -7.34
C LEU A 88 -4.64 16.55 -8.05
N ASP A 89 -5.26 17.48 -7.30
CA ASP A 89 -5.79 18.74 -7.84
C ASP A 89 -4.68 19.65 -8.39
N ARG A 90 -3.46 19.55 -7.84
CA ARG A 90 -2.28 20.23 -8.38
C ARG A 90 -1.67 19.53 -9.61
N GLY A 91 -2.23 18.40 -10.05
CA GLY A 91 -1.71 17.63 -11.18
C GLY A 91 -0.45 16.82 -10.86
N GLN A 92 -0.19 16.55 -9.57
CA GLN A 92 0.97 15.76 -9.14
C GLN A 92 0.73 14.26 -9.32
N VAL A 93 1.80 13.49 -9.45
CA VAL A 93 1.75 12.05 -9.25
C VAL A 93 1.79 11.79 -7.75
N VAL A 94 0.67 11.31 -7.18
CA VAL A 94 0.65 10.82 -5.79
C VAL A 94 1.19 9.39 -5.80
N MET A 95 2.20 9.12 -5.00
CA MET A 95 2.78 7.80 -4.82
C MET A 95 2.67 7.38 -3.35
N SER A 96 1.84 6.38 -3.03
CA SER A 96 1.62 5.91 -1.67
C SER A 96 2.18 4.50 -1.43
N ASP A 97 2.90 4.32 -0.31
CA ASP A 97 3.20 2.99 0.24
C ASP A 97 1.96 2.52 1.01
N ARG A 98 1.14 1.69 0.39
CA ARG A 98 -0.20 1.22 0.76
C ARG A 98 -1.32 2.26 0.57
N PHE A 99 -2.53 1.72 0.39
CA PHE A 99 -3.79 2.44 0.40
C PHE A 99 -4.95 1.47 0.72
N ASN A 100 -6.11 1.64 0.10
CA ASN A 100 -7.33 0.88 0.38
C ASN A 100 -7.24 -0.63 0.06
N ASP A 101 -6.46 -1.01 -0.96
CA ASP A 101 -6.21 -2.42 -1.28
C ASP A 101 -5.53 -3.15 -0.10
N ALA A 102 -4.70 -2.46 0.69
CA ALA A 102 -4.15 -3.01 1.92
C ALA A 102 -5.25 -3.35 2.94
N SER A 103 -6.23 -2.48 3.16
CA SER A 103 -7.34 -2.74 4.08
C SER A 103 -8.20 -3.91 3.61
N MET A 104 -8.44 -4.02 2.30
CA MET A 104 -9.13 -5.17 1.73
C MET A 104 -8.35 -6.47 1.99
N ALA A 105 -7.03 -6.47 1.75
CA ALA A 105 -6.20 -7.65 1.93
C ALA A 105 -6.02 -8.02 3.42
N TYR A 106 -5.69 -7.04 4.27
CA TYR A 106 -5.37 -7.29 5.69
C TYR A 106 -6.62 -7.50 6.54
N GLN A 107 -7.58 -6.57 6.51
CA GLN A 107 -8.77 -6.65 7.36
C GLN A 107 -9.86 -7.52 6.71
N GLY A 108 -10.08 -7.38 5.40
CA GLY A 108 -11.07 -8.17 4.68
C GLY A 108 -10.74 -9.66 4.66
N TYR A 109 -9.55 -10.01 4.17
CA TYR A 109 -9.09 -11.41 4.04
C TYR A 109 -8.30 -11.89 5.25
N GLY A 110 -7.31 -11.14 5.70
CA GLY A 110 -6.43 -11.52 6.81
C GLY A 110 -7.18 -11.67 8.12
N ARG A 111 -7.89 -10.64 8.55
CA ARG A 111 -8.76 -10.64 9.77
C ARG A 111 -10.11 -11.33 9.56
N LYS A 112 -10.44 -11.72 8.33
CA LYS A 112 -11.69 -12.39 7.96
C LYS A 112 -12.96 -11.58 8.25
N LEU A 113 -12.87 -10.25 8.24
CA LEU A 113 -14.06 -9.39 8.36
C LEU A 113 -14.98 -9.47 7.12
N GLY A 114 -14.46 -10.01 6.01
CA GLY A 114 -15.17 -10.06 4.74
C GLY A 114 -15.06 -8.78 3.94
N THR A 115 -15.33 -8.89 2.64
CA THR A 115 -15.14 -7.77 1.70
C THR A 115 -16.25 -6.72 1.75
N LYS A 116 -17.46 -7.08 2.22
CA LYS A 116 -18.61 -6.18 2.23
C LYS A 116 -18.40 -4.97 3.14
N ILE A 117 -17.93 -5.18 4.38
CA ILE A 117 -17.71 -4.10 5.34
C ILE A 117 -16.57 -3.20 4.91
N VAL A 118 -15.50 -3.77 4.36
CA VAL A 118 -14.35 -2.98 3.85
C VAL A 118 -14.80 -2.09 2.69
N ARG A 119 -15.55 -2.64 1.73
CA ARG A 119 -16.11 -1.87 0.60
C ARG A 119 -17.10 -0.79 1.03
N ALA A 120 -17.86 -1.01 2.11
CA ALA A 120 -18.77 0.00 2.63
C ALA A 120 -18.00 1.22 3.16
N LEU A 121 -16.97 0.98 4.00
CA LEU A 121 -16.09 2.04 4.49
C LEU A 121 -15.30 2.72 3.37
N ASP A 122 -14.84 1.95 2.39
CA ASP A 122 -14.14 2.48 1.22
C ASP A 122 -14.99 3.48 0.44
N ARG A 123 -16.25 3.14 0.18
CA ARG A 123 -17.20 4.05 -0.49
C ARG A 123 -17.43 5.34 0.29
N ILE A 124 -17.54 5.24 1.63
CA ILE A 124 -17.78 6.41 2.49
C ILE A 124 -16.56 7.31 2.53
N VAL A 125 -15.36 6.75 2.71
CA VAL A 125 -14.13 7.51 2.97
C VAL A 125 -13.41 7.87 1.68
N CYS A 126 -13.20 6.92 0.77
CA CYS A 126 -12.44 7.16 -0.46
C CYS A 126 -13.30 7.74 -1.57
N GLY A 127 -14.57 7.31 -1.65
CA GLY A 127 -15.48 7.76 -2.71
C GLY A 127 -14.88 7.49 -4.10
N MET A 128 -14.76 8.55 -4.89
CA MET A 128 -14.16 8.52 -6.23
C MET A 128 -12.64 8.55 -6.22
N THR A 129 -11.99 8.83 -5.07
CA THR A 129 -10.52 8.88 -4.98
C THR A 129 -9.97 7.46 -4.84
N GLN A 130 -9.67 6.85 -5.96
CA GLN A 130 -9.12 5.49 -6.05
C GLN A 130 -7.76 5.52 -6.76
N PRO A 131 -6.85 4.57 -6.48
CA PRO A 131 -5.60 4.47 -7.23
C PRO A 131 -5.86 4.17 -8.71
N ASP A 132 -5.16 4.87 -9.60
CA ASP A 132 -5.18 4.60 -11.03
C ASP A 132 -4.31 3.39 -11.39
N LEU A 133 -3.25 3.15 -10.59
CA LEU A 133 -2.37 2.01 -10.71
C LEU A 133 -1.96 1.50 -9.33
N THR A 134 -2.17 0.23 -9.07
CA THR A 134 -1.66 -0.48 -7.89
C THR A 134 -0.64 -1.53 -8.31
N LEU A 135 0.55 -1.48 -7.72
CA LEU A 135 1.64 -2.45 -7.94
C LEU A 135 1.73 -3.37 -6.72
N VAL A 136 1.30 -4.61 -6.85
CA VAL A 136 1.37 -5.62 -5.78
C VAL A 136 2.66 -6.40 -5.91
N LEU A 137 3.58 -6.22 -4.96
CA LEU A 137 4.79 -7.04 -4.88
C LEU A 137 4.42 -8.39 -4.26
N ASP A 138 4.39 -9.43 -5.10
CA ASP A 138 4.04 -10.77 -4.66
C ASP A 138 5.28 -11.59 -4.29
N LEU A 139 5.24 -12.17 -3.10
CA LEU A 139 6.27 -13.06 -2.57
C LEU A 139 5.62 -14.10 -1.65
N ALA A 140 6.14 -15.31 -1.66
CA ALA A 140 5.70 -16.36 -0.74
C ALA A 140 5.84 -15.88 0.72
N PRO A 141 4.79 -15.96 1.56
CA PRO A 141 4.80 -15.40 2.91
C PRO A 141 5.95 -15.92 3.78
N LYS A 142 6.29 -17.20 3.68
CA LYS A 142 7.42 -17.79 4.40
C LYS A 142 8.75 -17.10 4.09
N VAL A 143 8.98 -16.76 2.82
CA VAL A 143 10.20 -16.04 2.38
C VAL A 143 10.16 -14.57 2.81
N ALA A 144 9.01 -13.92 2.66
CA ALA A 144 8.81 -12.52 3.02
C ALA A 144 9.04 -12.30 4.53
N LEU A 145 8.44 -13.15 5.38
CA LEU A 145 8.62 -13.08 6.85
C LEU A 145 10.08 -13.31 7.25
N LYS A 146 10.77 -14.28 6.64
CA LYS A 146 12.21 -14.49 6.89
C LYS A 146 13.04 -13.24 6.56
N ARG A 147 12.74 -12.57 5.44
CA ARG A 147 13.39 -11.30 5.06
C ARG A 147 13.07 -10.16 6.04
N ALA A 148 11.82 -10.07 6.53
CA ALA A 148 11.42 -9.07 7.52
C ALA A 148 12.17 -9.28 8.84
N GLN A 149 12.19 -10.48 9.38
CA GLN A 149 12.93 -10.84 10.60
C GLN A 149 14.42 -10.51 10.52
N GLY A 150 15.08 -10.83 9.41
CA GLY A 150 16.49 -10.49 9.21
C GLY A 150 16.78 -8.99 9.23
N ARG A 151 15.81 -8.14 8.84
CA ARG A 151 15.92 -6.68 8.93
C ARG A 151 15.74 -6.16 10.35
N GLU A 152 14.80 -6.73 11.11
CA GLU A 152 14.54 -6.37 12.51
C GLU A 152 15.76 -6.63 13.38
N LEU A 153 16.37 -7.81 13.24
CA LEU A 153 17.62 -8.17 13.95
C LEU A 153 18.75 -7.16 13.69
N ARG A 154 18.91 -6.70 12.44
CA ARG A 154 19.94 -5.72 12.07
C ARG A 154 19.67 -4.32 12.60
N ARG A 155 18.41 -3.98 12.89
CA ARG A 155 18.00 -2.63 13.34
C ARG A 155 17.72 -2.54 14.83
N SER A 156 17.85 -3.63 15.58
CA SER A 156 17.45 -3.74 17.00
C SER A 156 16.02 -3.21 17.25
N SER A 157 15.13 -3.32 16.26
CA SER A 157 13.77 -2.81 16.35
C SER A 157 12.82 -3.92 16.80
N ARG A 158 11.84 -3.56 17.65
CA ARG A 158 10.79 -4.51 18.05
C ARG A 158 9.91 -4.85 16.86
N ARG A 159 9.47 -6.10 16.81
CA ARG A 159 8.53 -6.62 15.82
C ARG A 159 7.20 -5.87 15.88
N GLY A 160 6.77 -5.32 14.76
CA GLY A 160 5.48 -4.63 14.66
C GLY A 160 4.31 -5.61 14.81
N ARG A 161 3.13 -5.10 15.21
CA ARG A 161 1.93 -5.91 15.47
C ARG A 161 1.51 -6.79 14.27
N PHE A 162 1.59 -6.28 13.05
CA PHE A 162 1.27 -7.03 11.84
C PHE A 162 2.35 -8.04 11.45
N GLU A 163 3.62 -7.71 11.66
CA GLU A 163 4.75 -8.61 11.39
C GLU A 163 4.78 -9.80 12.37
N ALA A 164 4.18 -9.62 13.56
CA ALA A 164 4.06 -10.67 14.57
C ALA A 164 2.93 -11.68 14.29
N GLU A 165 2.09 -11.43 13.29
CA GLU A 165 1.00 -12.31 12.91
C GLU A 165 1.48 -13.66 12.36
N SER A 166 0.59 -14.66 12.41
CA SER A 166 0.89 -16.02 11.97
C SER A 166 1.15 -16.10 10.46
N LEU A 167 1.89 -17.13 10.04
CA LEU A 167 2.09 -17.41 8.61
C LEU A 167 0.75 -17.53 7.87
N LYS A 168 -0.24 -18.20 8.47
CA LYS A 168 -1.60 -18.37 7.92
C LYS A 168 -2.30 -17.02 7.69
N PHE A 169 -2.11 -16.04 8.58
CA PHE A 169 -2.62 -14.69 8.38
C PHE A 169 -2.02 -14.05 7.10
N HIS A 170 -0.70 -14.10 6.94
CA HIS A 170 -0.03 -13.54 5.78
C HIS A 170 -0.38 -14.27 4.47
N GLU A 171 -0.67 -15.58 4.53
CA GLU A 171 -1.20 -16.33 3.39
C GLU A 171 -2.60 -15.85 2.98
N HIS A 172 -3.46 -15.54 3.96
CA HIS A 172 -4.78 -14.94 3.68
C HIS A 172 -4.63 -13.54 3.07
N VAL A 173 -3.74 -12.69 3.62
CA VAL A 173 -3.46 -11.36 3.07
C VAL A 173 -2.97 -11.44 1.63
N ARG A 174 -1.99 -12.31 1.34
CA ARG A 174 -1.50 -12.55 -0.03
C ARG A 174 -2.62 -12.98 -0.97
N ARG A 175 -3.47 -13.94 -0.54
CA ARG A 175 -4.65 -14.37 -1.31
C ARG A 175 -5.59 -13.20 -1.59
N GLY A 176 -5.77 -12.31 -0.62
CA GLY A 176 -6.55 -11.09 -0.78
C GLY A 176 -6.02 -10.20 -1.90
N TYR A 177 -4.73 -9.88 -1.89
CA TYR A 177 -4.10 -9.08 -2.94
C TYR A 177 -4.23 -9.74 -4.33
N LEU A 178 -4.00 -11.05 -4.43
CA LEU A 178 -4.13 -11.76 -5.69
C LEU A 178 -5.58 -11.85 -6.17
N ALA A 179 -6.56 -11.88 -5.25
CA ALA A 179 -7.98 -11.83 -5.60
C ALA A 179 -8.37 -10.46 -6.14
N ILE A 180 -7.89 -9.36 -5.53
CA ILE A 180 -8.10 -7.99 -6.02
C ILE A 180 -7.50 -7.83 -7.42
N ALA A 181 -6.27 -8.28 -7.63
CA ALA A 181 -5.61 -8.20 -8.93
C ALA A 181 -6.36 -8.94 -10.04
N ARG A 182 -6.97 -10.10 -9.72
CA ARG A 182 -7.82 -10.83 -10.67
C ARG A 182 -9.12 -10.12 -10.98
N GLN A 183 -9.72 -9.42 -9.99
CA GLN A 183 -10.96 -8.67 -10.17
C GLN A 183 -10.74 -7.35 -10.92
N GLU A 184 -9.59 -6.72 -10.74
CA GLU A 184 -9.25 -5.41 -11.30
C GLU A 184 -7.94 -5.41 -12.11
N PRO A 185 -7.80 -6.29 -13.13
CA PRO A 185 -6.52 -6.50 -13.82
C PRO A 185 -6.04 -5.28 -14.62
N LYS A 186 -6.93 -4.34 -14.92
CA LYS A 186 -6.57 -3.08 -15.58
C LYS A 186 -5.81 -2.16 -14.64
N ARG A 187 -6.24 -2.06 -13.38
CA ARG A 187 -5.70 -1.18 -12.34
C ARG A 187 -4.60 -1.84 -11.51
N VAL A 188 -4.76 -3.11 -11.15
CA VAL A 188 -3.89 -3.82 -10.21
C VAL A 188 -2.95 -4.76 -10.94
N LYS A 189 -1.65 -4.52 -10.84
CA LYS A 189 -0.58 -5.30 -11.48
C LYS A 189 0.21 -6.06 -10.43
N VAL A 190 0.43 -7.36 -10.66
CA VAL A 190 1.22 -8.22 -9.79
C VAL A 190 2.66 -8.28 -10.32
N VAL A 191 3.61 -7.96 -9.44
CA VAL A 191 5.05 -8.01 -9.71
C VAL A 191 5.67 -9.11 -8.84
N LYS A 192 6.28 -10.12 -9.48
CA LYS A 192 6.99 -11.18 -8.75
C LYS A 192 8.24 -10.63 -8.05
N ALA A 193 8.30 -10.74 -6.71
CA ALA A 193 9.35 -10.16 -5.88
C ALA A 193 10.39 -11.19 -5.36
N ASP A 194 10.42 -12.39 -5.94
CA ASP A 194 11.38 -13.46 -5.66
C ASP A 194 12.65 -13.38 -6.52
N ARG A 195 12.80 -12.32 -7.29
CA ARG A 195 13.93 -12.05 -8.21
C ARG A 195 14.87 -10.97 -7.65
N PRO A 196 16.05 -10.75 -8.28
CA PRO A 196 16.95 -9.64 -7.97
C PRO A 196 16.24 -8.27 -7.96
N VAL A 197 16.69 -7.39 -7.06
CA VAL A 197 16.05 -6.07 -6.84
C VAL A 197 15.97 -5.25 -8.13
N ASP A 198 16.99 -5.34 -8.99
CA ASP A 198 17.06 -4.57 -10.24
C ASP A 198 16.09 -5.09 -11.30
N GLU A 199 15.89 -6.39 -11.38
CA GLU A 199 14.90 -6.99 -12.29
C GLU A 199 13.47 -6.61 -11.89
N VAL A 200 13.16 -6.68 -10.58
CA VAL A 200 11.88 -6.23 -10.05
C VAL A 200 11.65 -4.75 -10.36
N GLN A 201 12.68 -3.92 -10.18
CA GLN A 201 12.59 -2.50 -10.49
C GLN A 201 12.38 -2.24 -11.99
N SER A 202 13.04 -2.98 -12.86
CA SER A 202 12.89 -2.85 -14.31
C SER A 202 11.46 -3.17 -14.76
N GLU A 203 10.85 -4.22 -14.22
CA GLU A 203 9.45 -4.57 -14.50
C GLU A 203 8.49 -3.49 -13.98
N ILE A 204 8.71 -2.98 -12.76
CA ILE A 204 7.92 -1.88 -12.18
C ILE A 204 8.00 -0.64 -13.08
N ARG A 205 9.21 -0.24 -13.52
CA ARG A 205 9.39 0.91 -14.40
C ARG A 205 8.61 0.74 -15.70
N LYS A 206 8.75 -0.40 -16.36
CA LYS A 206 8.02 -0.71 -17.60
C LYS A 206 6.50 -0.55 -17.43
N MET A 207 5.93 -1.14 -16.38
CA MET A 207 4.49 -1.02 -16.09
C MET A 207 4.06 0.43 -15.86
N VAL A 208 4.87 1.20 -15.13
CA VAL A 208 4.59 2.62 -14.85
C VAL A 208 4.73 3.47 -16.11
N GLU A 209 5.73 3.24 -16.94
CA GLU A 209 5.91 3.93 -18.24
C GLU A 209 4.73 3.69 -19.18
N GLU A 210 4.30 2.44 -19.31
CA GLU A 210 3.12 2.07 -20.11
C GLU A 210 1.83 2.72 -19.57
N PHE A 211 1.70 2.81 -18.25
CA PHE A 211 0.59 3.49 -17.59
C PHE A 211 0.64 5.00 -17.87
N LEU A 212 1.78 5.65 -17.64
CA LEU A 212 1.96 7.09 -17.87
C LEU A 212 1.77 7.47 -19.34
N ALA A 213 2.25 6.67 -20.29
CA ALA A 213 2.08 6.90 -21.72
C ALA A 213 0.60 6.95 -22.12
N ARG A 214 -0.25 6.11 -21.52
CA ARG A 214 -1.71 6.11 -21.76
C ARG A 214 -2.41 7.34 -21.20
N HIS A 215 -1.85 7.97 -20.16
CA HIS A 215 -2.43 9.15 -19.49
C HIS A 215 -1.77 10.47 -19.91
N ARG A 216 -0.78 10.45 -20.82
CA ARG A 216 -0.16 11.64 -21.40
C ARG A 216 -0.97 12.28 -22.54
N ARG A 217 -2.04 11.62 -22.99
CA ARG A 217 -2.87 12.10 -24.12
C ARG A 217 -3.96 13.07 -23.67
#